data_0fbad196c046ce0a81b8bef7cb3d7f1a
#
_entry.id   0fbad196c046ce0a81b8bef7cb3d7f1a
#
_cell.length_a   1.000
_cell.length_b   1.000
_cell.length_c   1.000
_cell.angle_alpha   90.00
_cell.angle_beta   90.00
_cell.angle_gamma   90.00
#
_symmetry.space_group_name_H-M   'P 1'
#
loop_
_entity.id
_entity.type
_entity.pdbx_description
1 polymer ?
#
loop_
_entity_poly.entity_id
_entity_poly.type
_entity_poly.pdbx_seq_one_letter_code
_entity_poly.pdbx_strand_id
1 'polypeptide(L)'
;IVLDTETTGLEVKQGHRIIEIGAVLVNNRVKSDQHFHSYLNPQRSIDEKAYEVHGISLESLEDKPLFEEVAEDFIQFVEGSTLVIHNAPFDLGFLNNELKLASSKYPKLEDICEVEDSLEIAREKHPGQRISLDALASKYNVSGYDRTFHGALLDANILADVYMPVSYTHLTLPTIQP
;
A
#
# COMPACT_ATOMS: atom_id res chain seq x y z
N ILE A 1 3.88 2.48 9.19
CA ILE A 1 3.62 3.09 7.87
C ILE A 1 2.58 2.25 7.15
N VAL A 2 1.51 2.88 6.73
CA VAL A 2 0.47 2.26 5.90
C VAL A 2 0.78 2.57 4.44
N LEU A 3 0.83 1.54 3.59
CA LEU A 3 1.33 1.64 2.23
C LEU A 3 0.40 0.97 1.24
N ASP A 4 0.30 1.56 0.05
CA ASP A 4 -0.38 1.00 -1.10
C ASP A 4 0.36 1.39 -2.39
N THR A 5 0.15 0.61 -3.46
CA THR A 5 0.71 0.86 -4.79
C THR A 5 -0.34 0.72 -5.87
N GLU A 6 -0.16 1.45 -6.97
CA GLU A 6 -0.83 1.21 -8.24
C GLU A 6 0.18 0.74 -9.28
N THR A 7 -0.25 -0.13 -10.17
CA THR A 7 0.62 -0.83 -11.10
C THR A 7 0.08 -0.83 -12.53
N THR A 8 0.91 -1.19 -13.48
CA THR A 8 0.50 -1.35 -14.88
C THR A 8 -0.32 -2.61 -15.13
N GLY A 9 -0.34 -3.55 -14.19
CA GLY A 9 -1.04 -4.82 -14.29
C GLY A 9 -0.79 -5.71 -13.06
N LEU A 10 -1.16 -6.97 -13.12
CA LEU A 10 -1.23 -7.84 -11.94
C LEU A 10 0.03 -8.67 -11.68
N GLU A 11 0.83 -8.94 -12.72
CA GLU A 11 1.90 -9.95 -12.63
C GLU A 11 3.28 -9.34 -12.84
N VAL A 12 4.12 -9.36 -11.81
CA VAL A 12 5.53 -8.94 -11.90
C VAL A 12 6.27 -9.73 -12.99
N LYS A 13 5.99 -11.03 -13.10
CA LYS A 13 6.62 -11.91 -14.10
C LYS A 13 6.33 -11.53 -15.54
N GLN A 14 5.25 -10.81 -15.79
CA GLN A 14 4.90 -10.27 -17.11
C GLN A 14 5.54 -8.90 -17.39
N GLY A 15 6.41 -8.45 -16.53
CA GLY A 15 7.11 -7.18 -16.66
C GLY A 15 6.30 -5.96 -16.21
N HIS A 16 5.20 -6.16 -15.48
CA HIS A 16 4.44 -5.06 -14.92
C HIS A 16 5.23 -4.27 -13.90
N ARG A 17 4.96 -2.98 -13.83
CA ARG A 17 5.71 -2.00 -13.06
C ARG A 17 4.78 -1.17 -12.17
N ILE A 18 5.35 -0.59 -11.11
CA ILE A 18 4.65 0.37 -10.25
C ILE A 18 4.53 1.72 -10.96
N ILE A 19 3.37 2.36 -10.83
CA ILE A 19 3.10 3.70 -11.36
C ILE A 19 2.77 4.73 -10.27
N GLU A 20 2.40 4.28 -9.08
CA GLU A 20 2.15 5.16 -7.94
C GLU A 20 2.51 4.43 -6.64
N ILE A 21 3.16 5.13 -5.73
CA ILE A 21 3.40 4.67 -4.36
C ILE A 21 2.80 5.71 -3.41
N GLY A 22 1.99 5.25 -2.48
CA GLY A 22 1.47 6.06 -1.38
C GLY A 22 1.76 5.39 -0.04
N ALA A 23 2.39 6.13 0.87
CA ALA A 23 2.72 5.65 2.19
C ALA A 23 2.49 6.74 3.24
N VAL A 24 1.76 6.41 4.29
CA VAL A 24 1.36 7.34 5.35
C VAL A 24 1.97 6.90 6.67
N LEU A 25 2.65 7.80 7.35
CA LEU A 25 3.19 7.54 8.68
C LEU A 25 2.08 7.63 9.73
N VAL A 26 1.97 6.59 10.55
CA VAL A 26 1.04 6.53 11.67
C VAL A 26 1.86 6.36 12.96
N ASN A 27 1.73 7.31 13.87
CA ASN A 27 2.37 7.28 15.18
C ASN A 27 1.33 7.19 16.28
N ASN A 28 1.48 6.23 17.18
CA ASN A 28 0.57 6.05 18.31
C ASN A 28 -0.91 6.07 17.88
N ARG A 29 -1.24 5.39 16.79
CA ARG A 29 -2.58 5.29 16.20
C ARG A 29 -3.15 6.59 15.64
N VAL A 30 -2.32 7.57 15.40
CA VAL A 30 -2.72 8.84 14.78
C VAL A 30 -1.97 9.01 13.48
N LYS A 31 -2.70 9.30 12.41
CA LYS A 31 -2.07 9.67 11.13
C LYS A 31 -1.27 10.95 11.34
N SER A 32 -0.02 10.95 10.90
CA SER A 32 0.81 12.14 10.86
C SER A 32 0.69 12.84 9.50
N ASP A 33 1.20 14.06 9.42
CA ASP A 33 1.30 14.79 8.15
C ASP A 33 2.44 14.26 7.26
N GLN A 34 3.27 13.36 7.79
CA GLN A 34 4.38 12.79 7.04
C GLN A 34 3.88 11.65 6.16
N HIS A 35 4.22 11.74 4.90
CA HIS A 35 3.88 10.73 3.91
C HIS A 35 4.94 10.68 2.82
N PHE A 36 5.00 9.55 2.12
CA PHE A 36 5.72 9.42 0.86
C PHE A 36 4.71 9.23 -0.26
N HIS A 37 4.81 10.03 -1.30
CA HIS A 37 3.96 9.91 -2.47
C HIS A 37 4.76 10.17 -3.73
N SER A 38 4.69 9.25 -4.67
CA SER A 38 5.30 9.43 -5.98
C SER A 38 4.50 8.74 -7.07
N TYR A 39 4.25 9.46 -8.15
CA TYR A 39 3.91 8.87 -9.44
C TYR A 39 5.21 8.49 -10.16
N LEU A 40 5.18 7.41 -10.92
CA LEU A 40 6.36 6.86 -11.58
C LEU A 40 6.10 6.61 -13.06
N ASN A 41 7.11 6.86 -13.88
CA ASN A 41 7.09 6.46 -15.27
C ASN A 41 7.46 4.97 -15.39
N PRO A 42 6.52 4.10 -15.81
CA PRO A 42 6.78 2.66 -15.86
C PRO A 42 7.59 2.22 -17.07
N GLN A 43 7.81 3.10 -18.04
CA GLN A 43 8.47 2.81 -19.31
C GLN A 43 7.86 1.62 -20.07
N ARG A 44 6.56 1.44 -19.91
CA ARG A 44 5.77 0.41 -20.58
C ARG A 44 4.30 0.79 -20.60
N SER A 45 3.50 0.05 -21.36
CA SER A 45 2.05 0.22 -21.44
C SER A 45 1.36 -0.16 -20.11
N ILE A 46 0.20 0.41 -19.89
CA ILE A 46 -0.71 0.08 -18.80
C ILE A 46 -1.80 -0.84 -19.32
N ASP A 47 -2.09 -1.94 -18.64
CA ASP A 47 -3.19 -2.80 -18.97
C ASP A 47 -4.53 -2.06 -18.84
N GLU A 48 -5.46 -2.32 -19.77
CA GLU A 48 -6.77 -1.68 -19.77
C GLU A 48 -7.52 -1.88 -18.46
N LYS A 49 -7.48 -3.08 -17.90
CA LYS A 49 -8.12 -3.38 -16.61
C LYS A 49 -7.52 -2.61 -15.45
N ALA A 50 -6.22 -2.40 -15.45
CA ALA A 50 -5.56 -1.58 -14.44
C ALA A 50 -5.98 -0.11 -14.58
N TYR A 51 -5.99 0.40 -15.80
CA TYR A 51 -6.47 1.76 -16.09
C TYR A 51 -7.93 1.98 -15.64
N GLU A 52 -8.80 1.01 -15.85
CA GLU A 52 -10.19 1.08 -15.38
C GLU A 52 -10.29 1.25 -13.85
N VAL A 53 -9.35 0.70 -13.10
CA VAL A 53 -9.30 0.78 -11.63
C VAL A 53 -8.77 2.12 -11.16
N HIS A 54 -7.59 2.52 -11.63
CA HIS A 54 -6.89 3.71 -11.09
C HIS A 54 -7.02 4.97 -11.94
N GLY A 55 -7.42 4.85 -13.21
CA GLY A 55 -7.64 6.02 -14.09
C GLY A 55 -6.38 6.82 -14.43
N ILE A 56 -5.19 6.29 -14.16
CA ILE A 56 -3.92 6.98 -14.43
C ILE A 56 -3.49 6.66 -15.87
N SER A 57 -3.40 7.68 -16.71
CA SER A 57 -2.99 7.52 -18.09
C SER A 57 -1.47 7.42 -18.22
N LEU A 58 -1.00 6.66 -19.19
CA LEU A 58 0.43 6.58 -19.51
C LEU A 58 1.01 7.94 -19.87
N GLU A 59 0.26 8.74 -20.60
CA GLU A 59 0.65 10.10 -20.99
C GLU A 59 0.96 10.98 -19.77
N SER A 60 0.16 10.88 -18.70
CA SER A 60 0.36 11.66 -17.47
C SER A 60 1.64 11.26 -16.71
N LEU A 61 2.23 10.11 -17.03
CA LEU A 61 3.41 9.57 -16.36
C LEU A 61 4.72 9.80 -17.13
N GLU A 62 4.65 10.35 -18.33
CA GLU A 62 5.84 10.54 -19.20
C GLU A 62 6.90 11.44 -18.58
N ASP A 63 6.47 12.46 -17.82
CA ASP A 63 7.34 13.41 -17.14
C ASP A 63 7.67 13.03 -15.69
N LYS A 64 7.19 11.88 -15.22
CA LYS A 64 7.40 11.41 -13.85
C LYS A 64 8.75 10.68 -13.72
N PRO A 65 9.32 10.66 -12.51
CA PRO A 65 10.58 9.98 -12.27
C PRO A 65 10.47 8.47 -12.51
N LEU A 66 11.60 7.85 -12.79
CA LEU A 66 11.75 6.41 -12.73
C LEU A 66 11.84 5.97 -11.27
N PHE A 67 11.50 4.73 -10.98
CA PHE A 67 11.61 4.23 -9.60
C PHE A 67 13.05 4.37 -9.05
N GLU A 68 14.06 4.12 -9.86
CA GLU A 68 15.48 4.24 -9.45
C GLU A 68 15.83 5.65 -8.93
N GLU A 69 15.14 6.68 -9.41
CA GLU A 69 15.37 8.07 -8.98
C GLU A 69 14.78 8.38 -7.60
N VAL A 70 13.77 7.63 -7.16
CA VAL A 70 13.10 7.82 -5.87
C VAL A 70 13.38 6.71 -4.86
N ALA A 71 14.10 5.67 -5.28
CA ALA A 71 14.33 4.47 -4.46
C ALA A 71 14.99 4.78 -3.12
N GLU A 72 16.01 5.64 -3.12
CA GLU A 72 16.73 6.00 -1.88
C GLU A 72 15.81 6.73 -0.89
N ASP A 73 15.05 7.71 -1.35
CA ASP A 73 14.10 8.45 -0.50
C ASP A 73 13.01 7.52 0.03
N PHE A 74 12.55 6.59 -0.79
CA PHE A 74 11.58 5.59 -0.36
C PHE A 74 12.13 4.68 0.74
N ILE A 75 13.33 4.14 0.55
CA ILE A 75 14.00 3.31 1.56
C ILE A 75 14.19 4.07 2.87
N GLN A 76 14.67 5.31 2.81
CA GLN A 76 14.84 6.14 4.01
C GLN A 76 13.54 6.38 4.74
N PHE A 77 12.43 6.52 4.02
CA PHE A 77 11.12 6.73 4.62
C PHE A 77 10.59 5.48 5.34
N VAL A 78 10.80 4.29 4.79
CA VAL A 78 10.20 3.06 5.32
C VAL A 78 11.10 2.27 6.26
N GLU A 79 12.42 2.43 6.16
CA GLU A 79 13.40 1.64 6.92
C GLU A 79 13.14 1.68 8.43
N GLY A 80 13.13 0.52 9.06
CA GLY A 80 12.92 0.37 10.50
C GLY A 80 11.46 0.47 10.94
N SER A 81 10.52 0.63 10.01
CA SER A 81 9.09 0.70 10.32
C SER A 81 8.41 -0.66 10.23
N THR A 82 7.17 -0.72 10.74
CA THR A 82 6.22 -1.76 10.38
C THR A 82 5.39 -1.28 9.19
N LEU A 83 5.41 -2.03 8.11
CA LEU A 83 4.59 -1.76 6.93
C LEU A 83 3.24 -2.47 7.07
N VAL A 84 2.16 -1.72 7.00
CA VAL A 84 0.79 -2.24 6.96
C VAL A 84 0.29 -2.13 5.52
N ILE A 85 -0.01 -3.26 4.92
CA ILE A 85 -0.39 -3.35 3.51
C ILE A 85 -1.60 -4.29 3.38
N HIS A 86 -2.58 -3.91 2.57
CA HIS A 86 -3.74 -4.76 2.31
C HIS A 86 -3.45 -5.70 1.14
N ASN A 87 -3.26 -6.98 1.42
CA ASN A 87 -2.71 -7.99 0.52
C ASN A 87 -1.20 -7.76 0.27
N ALA A 88 -0.43 -7.78 1.34
CA ALA A 88 1.00 -7.47 1.35
C ALA A 88 1.85 -8.22 0.30
N PRO A 89 1.64 -9.51 0.01
CA PRO A 89 2.43 -10.21 -1.00
C PRO A 89 2.40 -9.55 -2.37
N PHE A 90 1.28 -8.93 -2.75
CA PHE A 90 1.16 -8.24 -4.03
C PHE A 90 2.10 -7.03 -4.12
N ASP A 91 1.98 -6.10 -3.18
CA ASP A 91 2.78 -4.87 -3.19
C ASP A 91 4.25 -5.13 -2.93
N LEU A 92 4.57 -6.05 -2.01
CA LEU A 92 5.96 -6.44 -1.73
C LEU A 92 6.63 -7.07 -2.95
N GLY A 93 5.90 -7.89 -3.69
CA GLY A 93 6.41 -8.47 -4.93
C GLY A 93 6.82 -7.40 -5.94
N PHE A 94 5.99 -6.39 -6.13
CA PHE A 94 6.29 -5.27 -7.02
C PHE A 94 7.40 -4.38 -6.48
N LEU A 95 7.35 -4.00 -5.21
CA LEU A 95 8.36 -3.12 -4.59
C LEU A 95 9.75 -3.76 -4.57
N ASN A 96 9.83 -5.04 -4.18
CA ASN A 96 11.11 -5.76 -4.18
C ASN A 96 11.68 -5.93 -5.58
N ASN A 97 10.82 -6.14 -6.59
CA ASN A 97 11.25 -6.19 -7.98
C ASN A 97 11.80 -4.84 -8.44
N GLU A 98 11.12 -3.74 -8.12
CA GLU A 98 11.59 -2.39 -8.46
C GLU A 98 12.94 -2.09 -7.80
N LEU A 99 13.11 -2.42 -6.53
CA LEU A 99 14.38 -2.25 -5.81
C LEU A 99 15.51 -3.05 -6.46
N LYS A 100 15.25 -4.30 -6.82
CA LYS A 100 16.21 -5.17 -7.49
C LYS A 100 16.62 -4.63 -8.86
N LEU A 101 15.67 -4.11 -9.64
CA LEU A 101 15.94 -3.49 -10.94
C LEU A 101 16.73 -2.19 -10.80
N ALA A 102 16.47 -1.42 -9.74
CA ALA A 102 17.16 -0.15 -9.49
C ALA A 102 18.63 -0.35 -9.12
N SER A 103 18.92 -1.27 -8.22
CA SER A 103 20.31 -1.59 -7.82
C SER A 103 20.38 -2.88 -7.02
N SER A 104 21.44 -3.66 -7.25
CA SER A 104 21.75 -4.84 -6.41
C SER A 104 22.11 -4.50 -4.95
N LYS A 105 22.33 -3.22 -4.65
CA LYS A 105 22.60 -2.74 -3.28
C LYS A 105 21.37 -2.70 -2.40
N TYR A 106 20.18 -2.57 -2.99
CA TYR A 106 18.97 -2.45 -2.21
C TYR A 106 18.54 -3.79 -1.60
N PRO A 107 18.21 -3.81 -0.32
CA PRO A 107 17.68 -5.00 0.35
C PRO A 107 16.24 -5.26 -0.07
N LYS A 108 15.74 -6.43 0.26
CA LYS A 108 14.29 -6.66 0.26
C LYS A 108 13.66 -5.88 1.42
N LEU A 109 12.43 -5.44 1.26
CA LEU A 109 11.73 -4.69 2.31
C LEU A 109 11.58 -5.50 3.59
N GLU A 110 11.37 -6.81 3.49
CA GLU A 110 11.25 -7.70 4.65
C GLU A 110 12.55 -7.78 5.49
N ASP A 111 13.69 -7.41 4.92
CA ASP A 111 14.98 -7.39 5.64
C ASP A 111 15.17 -6.11 6.49
N ILE A 112 14.41 -5.05 6.18
CA ILE A 112 14.55 -3.73 6.83
C ILE A 112 13.26 -3.22 7.48
N CYS A 113 12.15 -3.91 7.28
CA CYS A 113 10.83 -3.58 7.83
C CYS A 113 10.16 -4.84 8.37
N GLU A 114 9.34 -4.67 9.38
CA GLU A 114 8.32 -5.65 9.70
C GLU A 114 7.13 -5.46 8.75
N VAL A 115 6.36 -6.52 8.50
CA VAL A 115 5.21 -6.45 7.59
C VAL A 115 3.99 -7.03 8.28
N GLU A 116 2.89 -6.26 8.26
CA GLU A 116 1.56 -6.72 8.64
C GLU A 116 0.64 -6.69 7.43
N ASP A 117 0.03 -7.83 7.13
CA ASP A 117 -0.98 -7.93 6.08
C ASP A 117 -2.37 -7.70 6.67
N SER A 118 -2.93 -6.53 6.42
CA SER A 118 -4.27 -6.18 6.92
C SER A 118 -5.38 -7.04 6.31
N LEU A 119 -5.17 -7.65 5.14
CA LEU A 119 -6.11 -8.60 4.55
C LEU A 119 -6.20 -9.88 5.40
N GLU A 120 -5.07 -10.40 5.86
CA GLU A 120 -5.03 -11.58 6.74
C GLU A 120 -5.71 -11.29 8.09
N ILE A 121 -5.42 -10.13 8.69
CA ILE A 121 -6.08 -9.70 9.93
C ILE A 121 -7.60 -9.61 9.74
N ALA A 122 -8.04 -9.01 8.64
CA ALA A 122 -9.46 -8.90 8.34
C ALA A 122 -10.11 -10.27 8.11
N ARG A 123 -9.40 -11.20 7.46
CA ARG A 123 -9.89 -12.56 7.22
C ARG A 123 -10.14 -13.31 8.52
N GLU A 124 -9.26 -13.19 9.49
CA GLU A 124 -9.42 -13.80 10.80
C GLU A 124 -10.60 -13.20 11.59
N LYS A 125 -10.79 -11.89 11.48
CA LYS A 125 -11.88 -11.19 12.22
C LYS A 125 -13.26 -11.33 11.59
N HIS A 126 -13.31 -11.45 10.28
CA HIS A 126 -14.54 -11.44 9.50
C HIS A 126 -14.64 -12.67 8.61
N PRO A 127 -14.58 -13.90 9.18
CA PRO A 127 -14.60 -15.11 8.38
C PRO A 127 -15.87 -15.18 7.51
N GLY A 128 -15.68 -15.50 6.23
CA GLY A 128 -16.78 -15.61 5.26
C GLY A 128 -17.40 -14.29 4.80
N GLN A 129 -16.88 -13.16 5.24
CA GLN A 129 -17.35 -11.83 4.85
C GLN A 129 -16.43 -11.21 3.79
N ARG A 130 -16.92 -10.17 3.12
CA ARG A 130 -16.09 -9.37 2.21
C ARG A 130 -15.07 -8.56 3.01
N ILE A 131 -13.81 -8.63 2.60
CA ILE A 131 -12.67 -8.03 3.28
C ILE A 131 -11.81 -7.17 2.34
N SER A 132 -12.34 -6.78 1.18
CA SER A 132 -11.71 -5.76 0.36
C SER A 132 -11.61 -4.45 1.13
N LEU A 133 -10.72 -3.56 0.71
CA LEU A 133 -10.57 -2.26 1.36
C LEU A 133 -11.91 -1.49 1.38
N ASP A 134 -12.64 -1.48 0.25
CA ASP A 134 -13.94 -0.83 0.17
C ASP A 134 -14.99 -1.46 1.09
N ALA A 135 -15.01 -2.78 1.20
CA ALA A 135 -15.91 -3.48 2.09
C ALA A 135 -15.61 -3.17 3.57
N LEU A 136 -14.34 -3.11 3.94
CA LEU A 136 -13.92 -2.73 5.30
C LEU A 136 -14.19 -1.26 5.59
N ALA A 137 -13.94 -0.36 4.64
CA ALA A 137 -14.26 1.05 4.78
C ALA A 137 -15.75 1.26 5.06
N SER A 138 -16.62 0.57 4.33
CA SER A 138 -18.07 0.58 4.56
C SER A 138 -18.43 0.03 5.95
N LYS A 139 -17.83 -1.10 6.32
CA LYS A 139 -18.09 -1.76 7.61
C LYS A 139 -17.72 -0.90 8.82
N TYR A 140 -16.59 -0.19 8.73
CA TYR A 140 -16.09 0.65 9.81
C TYR A 140 -16.48 2.12 9.68
N ASN A 141 -17.41 2.43 8.78
CA ASN A 141 -17.94 3.79 8.55
C ASN A 141 -16.84 4.81 8.19
N VAL A 142 -15.84 4.38 7.47
CA VAL A 142 -14.81 5.25 6.91
C VAL A 142 -15.38 5.95 5.67
N SER A 143 -15.44 7.26 5.69
CA SER A 143 -16.06 8.08 4.65
C SER A 143 -15.24 9.37 4.40
N GLY A 144 -15.70 10.19 3.46
CA GLY A 144 -15.03 11.45 3.11
C GLY A 144 -14.01 11.32 2.01
N TYR A 145 -13.93 10.15 1.34
CA TYR A 145 -13.02 9.91 0.23
C TYR A 145 -13.79 9.74 -1.07
N ASP A 146 -13.29 10.37 -2.15
CA ASP A 146 -13.79 10.13 -3.50
C ASP A 146 -13.22 8.80 -4.02
N ARG A 147 -14.10 7.85 -4.31
CA ARG A 147 -13.76 6.49 -4.77
C ARG A 147 -14.09 6.25 -6.23
N THR A 148 -14.20 7.30 -7.04
CA THR A 148 -14.38 7.17 -8.49
C THR A 148 -13.25 6.34 -9.11
N PHE A 149 -12.00 6.63 -8.69
CA PHE A 149 -10.84 5.83 -9.02
C PHE A 149 -10.05 5.46 -7.76
N HIS A 150 -9.31 4.35 -7.85
CA HIS A 150 -8.32 3.98 -6.85
C HIS A 150 -7.04 4.82 -7.05
N GLY A 151 -6.37 5.12 -5.96
CA GLY A 151 -5.08 5.80 -5.98
C GLY A 151 -4.26 5.35 -4.78
N ALA A 152 -2.94 5.22 -4.93
CA ALA A 152 -2.11 4.63 -3.88
C ALA A 152 -2.11 5.47 -2.59
N LEU A 153 -1.94 6.78 -2.67
CA LEU A 153 -2.00 7.62 -1.47
C LEU A 153 -3.41 7.66 -0.87
N LEU A 154 -4.43 7.72 -1.72
CA LEU A 154 -5.83 7.68 -1.29
C LEU A 154 -6.12 6.37 -0.55
N ASP A 155 -5.74 5.23 -1.12
CA ASP A 155 -5.97 3.92 -0.54
C ASP A 155 -5.14 3.71 0.73
N ALA A 156 -3.92 4.23 0.81
CA ALA A 156 -3.13 4.21 2.04
C ALA A 156 -3.80 5.01 3.17
N ASN A 157 -4.40 6.17 2.88
CA ASN A 157 -5.16 6.93 3.85
C ASN A 157 -6.43 6.21 4.32
N ILE A 158 -7.18 5.62 3.39
CA ILE A 158 -8.36 4.81 3.74
C ILE A 158 -7.95 3.61 4.59
N LEU A 159 -6.89 2.91 4.20
CA LEU A 159 -6.38 1.78 4.95
C LEU A 159 -5.93 2.18 6.36
N ALA A 160 -5.29 3.32 6.53
CA ALA A 160 -4.91 3.84 7.84
C ALA A 160 -6.15 4.01 8.74
N ASP A 161 -7.24 4.56 8.21
CA ASP A 161 -8.49 4.75 8.95
C ASP A 161 -9.21 3.42 9.24
N VAL A 162 -9.12 2.43 8.34
CA VAL A 162 -9.68 1.08 8.53
C VAL A 162 -8.84 0.25 9.50
N TYR A 163 -7.53 0.37 9.43
CA TYR A 163 -6.60 -0.41 10.25
C TYR A 163 -6.73 -0.11 11.74
N MET A 164 -7.02 1.12 12.11
CA MET A 164 -7.20 1.50 13.51
C MET A 164 -8.26 0.65 14.22
N PRO A 165 -9.53 0.60 13.77
CA PRO A 165 -10.52 -0.26 14.39
C PRO A 165 -10.27 -1.75 14.18
N VAL A 166 -9.68 -2.16 13.04
CA VAL A 166 -9.37 -3.57 12.77
C VAL A 166 -8.30 -4.09 13.73
N SER A 167 -7.25 -3.33 14.01
CA SER A 167 -6.18 -3.73 14.91
C SER A 167 -6.59 -3.65 16.38
N TYR A 168 -7.50 -2.75 16.76
CA TYR A 168 -7.92 -2.53 18.14
C TYR A 168 -8.60 -3.75 18.75
N THR A 169 -9.42 -4.47 17.99
CA THR A 169 -10.08 -5.69 18.46
C THR A 169 -9.13 -6.90 18.54
N HIS A 170 -7.92 -6.79 18.02
CA HIS A 170 -6.89 -7.81 18.15
C HIS A 170 -6.13 -7.72 19.49
N LEU A 171 -6.16 -6.56 20.13
CA LEU A 171 -5.68 -6.33 21.49
C LEU A 171 -6.88 -6.52 22.46
N THR A 172 -7.32 -7.75 22.63
CA THR A 172 -8.19 -8.08 23.77
C THR A 172 -7.37 -7.78 25.03
N LEU A 173 -7.75 -6.75 25.75
CA LEU A 173 -7.30 -6.54 27.11
C LEU A 173 -7.54 -7.84 27.88
N PRO A 174 -6.54 -8.32 28.67
CA PRO A 174 -6.80 -9.43 29.58
C PRO A 174 -7.97 -9.00 30.45
N THR A 175 -9.03 -9.77 30.42
CA THR A 175 -10.15 -9.64 31.35
C THR A 175 -9.58 -9.82 32.73
N ILE A 176 -9.48 -8.73 33.49
CA ILE A 176 -9.27 -8.82 34.93
C ILE A 176 -10.58 -9.39 35.47
N GLN A 177 -10.56 -10.70 35.72
CA GLN A 177 -11.65 -11.29 36.51
C GLN A 177 -11.48 -10.82 37.95
N PRO A 178 -12.58 -10.44 38.64
CA PRO A 178 -12.55 -10.07 40.05
C PRO A 178 -12.16 -11.25 40.96
#